data_e9b81ffd30d4614fadc552a03d827eaa
#
_entry.id   e9b81ffd30d4614fadc552a03d827eaa
#
_cell.length_a   1.000
_cell.length_b   1.000
_cell.length_c   1.000
_cell.angle_alpha   90.00
_cell.angle_beta   90.00
_cell.angle_gamma   90.00
#
_symmetry.space_group_name_H-M   'P 1'
#
loop_
_entity.id
_entity.type
_entity.pdbx_description
1 polymer ?
#
loop_
_entity_poly.entity_id
_entity_poly.type
_entity_poly.pdbx_seq_one_letter_code
_entity_poly.pdbx_strand_id
1 'polypeptide(L)'
;MNVNVIGVDWNPLATWDNYFRAAQNAVRVGAYCGEVIGVEILLNGLGQSPNQIHAIGHSLGGQLVGHFGRQFKEVGGQGPIARISCKYFNFLVF
;
A
#
# COMPACT_ATOMS: atom_id res chain seq x y z
N MET A 1 17.85 14.33 7.19
CA MET A 1 16.44 14.22 6.78
C MET A 1 15.72 13.28 7.72
N ASN A 2 14.63 13.71 8.29
CA ASN A 2 13.83 12.87 9.19
C ASN A 2 12.73 12.19 8.40
N VAL A 3 12.72 10.87 8.45
CA VAL A 3 11.71 10.06 7.75
C VAL A 3 11.09 9.10 8.76
N ASN A 4 9.77 9.04 8.77
CA ASN A 4 9.06 8.04 9.54
C ASN A 4 8.74 6.85 8.65
N VAL A 5 8.97 5.65 9.15
CA VAL A 5 8.73 4.42 8.42
C VAL A 5 7.66 3.61 9.14
N ILE A 6 6.64 3.21 8.39
CA ILE A 6 5.57 2.33 8.88
C ILE A 6 5.68 1.02 8.12
N GLY A 7 5.91 -0.07 8.84
CA GLY A 7 5.93 -1.41 8.25
C GLY A 7 4.58 -2.08 8.40
N VAL A 8 4.11 -2.72 7.32
CA VAL A 8 2.89 -3.49 7.34
C VAL A 8 3.24 -4.97 7.26
N ASP A 9 2.93 -5.70 8.32
CA ASP A 9 3.13 -7.14 8.37
C ASP A 9 1.81 -7.83 8.08
N TRP A 10 1.75 -8.49 6.92
CA TRP A 10 0.58 -9.24 6.49
C TRP A 10 0.89 -10.71 6.25
N ASN A 11 1.92 -11.21 6.95
CA ASN A 11 2.47 -12.53 6.74
C ASN A 11 1.43 -13.66 6.74
N PRO A 12 0.47 -13.71 7.67
CA PRO A 12 -0.53 -14.79 7.64
C PRO A 12 -1.38 -14.82 6.36
N LEU A 13 -1.51 -13.69 5.68
CA LEU A 13 -2.30 -13.56 4.46
C LEU A 13 -1.44 -13.65 3.20
N ALA A 14 -0.13 -13.76 3.36
CA ALA A 14 0.85 -13.76 2.28
C ALA A 14 1.60 -15.08 2.18
N THR A 15 0.92 -16.20 2.46
CA THR A 15 1.57 -17.51 2.51
C THR A 15 1.89 -18.05 1.11
N TRP A 16 3.02 -18.74 1.00
CA TRP A 16 3.51 -19.28 -0.27
C TRP A 16 2.69 -20.44 -0.80
N ASP A 17 2.05 -21.19 0.09
CA ASP A 17 1.31 -22.40 -0.27
C ASP A 17 0.06 -22.10 -1.10
N ASN A 18 -0.41 -20.86 -1.11
CA ASN A 18 -1.52 -20.46 -1.96
C ASN A 18 -1.29 -19.06 -2.51
N TYR A 19 -0.57 -18.99 -3.62
CA TYR A 19 -0.20 -17.73 -4.25
C TYR A 19 -1.43 -16.92 -4.70
N PHE A 20 -2.44 -17.59 -5.26
CA PHE A 20 -3.65 -16.90 -5.71
C PHE A 20 -4.39 -16.24 -4.56
N ARG A 21 -4.47 -16.93 -3.43
CA ARG A 21 -5.10 -16.37 -2.24
C ARG A 21 -4.30 -15.19 -1.72
N ALA A 22 -2.97 -15.30 -1.69
CA ALA A 22 -2.12 -14.20 -1.27
C ALA A 22 -2.28 -12.99 -2.19
N ALA A 23 -2.40 -13.21 -3.49
CA ALA A 23 -2.63 -12.12 -4.44
C ALA A 23 -3.97 -11.43 -4.21
N GLN A 24 -5.02 -12.20 -3.94
CA GLN A 24 -6.33 -11.64 -3.59
C GLN A 24 -6.28 -10.86 -2.27
N ASN A 25 -5.54 -11.39 -1.29
CA ASN A 25 -5.37 -10.71 -0.02
C ASN A 25 -4.59 -9.41 -0.16
N ALA A 26 -3.64 -9.34 -1.10
CA ALA A 26 -2.91 -8.10 -1.36
C ALA A 26 -3.84 -6.96 -1.76
N VAL A 27 -4.89 -7.25 -2.52
CA VAL A 27 -5.89 -6.25 -2.89
C VAL A 27 -6.61 -5.73 -1.64
N ARG A 28 -7.08 -6.65 -0.81
CA ARG A 28 -7.85 -6.29 0.39
C ARG A 28 -6.99 -5.57 1.42
N VAL A 29 -5.81 -6.08 1.69
CA VAL A 29 -4.88 -5.47 2.65
C VAL A 29 -4.45 -4.11 2.15
N GLY A 30 -4.13 -4.00 0.87
CA GLY A 30 -3.75 -2.72 0.27
C GLY A 30 -4.84 -1.67 0.42
N ALA A 31 -6.08 -2.02 0.06
CA ALA A 31 -7.20 -1.10 0.18
C ALA A 31 -7.46 -0.71 1.64
N TYR A 32 -7.45 -1.68 2.54
CA TYR A 32 -7.63 -1.42 3.97
C TYR A 32 -6.56 -0.48 4.52
N CYS A 33 -5.29 -0.74 4.19
CA CYS A 33 -4.19 0.10 4.63
C CYS A 33 -4.26 1.50 4.02
N GLY A 34 -4.69 1.61 2.77
CA GLY A 34 -4.86 2.90 2.12
C GLY A 34 -5.88 3.77 2.84
N GLU A 35 -6.95 3.16 3.28
CA GLU A 35 -7.98 3.88 4.03
C GLU A 35 -7.56 4.16 5.47
N VAL A 36 -7.13 3.14 6.21
CA VAL A 36 -6.85 3.28 7.64
C VAL A 36 -5.53 4.01 7.89
N ILE A 37 -4.45 3.55 7.28
CA ILE A 37 -3.13 4.18 7.50
C ILE A 37 -3.04 5.47 6.69
N GLY A 38 -3.36 5.39 5.40
CA GLY A 38 -3.19 6.52 4.51
C GLY A 38 -4.13 7.67 4.82
N VAL A 39 -5.44 7.41 4.81
CA VAL A 39 -6.43 8.47 4.96
C VAL A 39 -6.67 8.81 6.44
N GLU A 40 -7.00 7.83 7.26
CA GLU A 40 -7.40 8.13 8.63
C GLU A 40 -6.24 8.59 9.50
N ILE A 41 -5.08 7.93 9.40
CA ILE A 41 -3.94 8.26 10.26
C ILE A 41 -3.09 9.37 9.65
N LEU A 42 -2.58 9.17 8.45
CA LEU A 42 -1.61 10.11 7.88
C LEU A 42 -2.27 11.39 7.39
N LEU A 43 -3.28 11.29 6.56
CA LEU A 43 -3.91 12.45 5.96
C LEU A 43 -4.72 13.25 6.97
N ASN A 44 -5.70 12.62 7.59
CA ASN A 44 -6.62 13.29 8.50
C ASN A 44 -6.09 13.41 9.93
N GLY A 45 -5.47 12.34 10.45
CA GLY A 45 -4.98 12.32 11.82
C GLY A 45 -3.76 13.20 12.04
N LEU A 46 -2.75 13.04 11.19
CA LEU A 46 -1.47 13.75 11.33
C LEU A 46 -1.34 14.95 10.39
N GLY A 47 -2.30 15.16 9.51
CA GLY A 47 -2.27 16.29 8.58
C GLY A 47 -1.15 16.21 7.54
N GLN A 48 -0.70 15.01 7.20
CA GLN A 48 0.31 14.84 6.18
C GLN A 48 -0.24 15.17 4.81
N SER A 49 0.55 15.82 4.00
CA SER A 49 0.19 16.07 2.61
C SER A 49 0.42 14.81 1.77
N PRO A 50 -0.43 14.52 0.77
CA PRO A 50 -0.18 13.37 -0.11
C PRO A 50 1.21 13.35 -0.72
N ASN A 51 1.79 14.50 -1.01
CA ASN A 51 3.12 14.58 -1.62
C ASN A 51 4.26 14.24 -0.65
N GLN A 52 3.94 13.94 0.60
CA GLN A 52 4.92 13.51 1.60
C GLN A 52 4.87 12.01 1.87
N ILE A 53 4.04 11.28 1.15
CA ILE A 53 3.84 9.85 1.37
C ILE A 53 4.45 9.06 0.23
N HIS A 54 5.29 8.08 0.59
CA HIS A 54 5.91 7.17 -0.36
C HIS A 54 5.64 5.73 0.10
N ALA A 55 4.97 4.96 -0.73
CA ALA A 55 4.67 3.55 -0.45
C ALA A 55 5.64 2.66 -1.22
N ILE A 56 6.25 1.70 -0.52
CA ILE A 56 7.24 0.80 -1.10
C ILE A 56 6.76 -0.62 -0.88
N GLY A 57 6.70 -1.40 -1.95
CA GLY A 57 6.33 -2.80 -1.89
C GLY A 57 7.34 -3.70 -2.60
N HIS A 58 7.57 -4.88 -2.02
CA HIS A 58 8.48 -5.88 -2.56
C HIS A 58 7.68 -7.10 -2.98
N SER A 59 7.93 -7.60 -4.19
CA SER A 59 7.25 -8.78 -4.71
C SER A 59 5.73 -8.57 -4.71
N LEU A 60 4.98 -9.44 -4.07
CA LEU A 60 3.52 -9.31 -3.99
C LEU A 60 3.09 -8.04 -3.23
N GLY A 61 3.93 -7.55 -2.32
CA GLY A 61 3.71 -6.27 -1.65
C GLY A 61 3.66 -5.08 -2.61
N GLY A 62 4.26 -5.21 -3.80
CA GLY A 62 4.15 -4.19 -4.83
C GLY A 62 2.73 -4.04 -5.34
N GLN A 63 1.98 -5.13 -5.46
CA GLN A 63 0.56 -5.05 -5.78
C GLN A 63 -0.23 -4.44 -4.62
N LEU A 64 0.14 -4.81 -3.40
CA LEU A 64 -0.48 -4.25 -2.21
C LEU A 64 -0.37 -2.73 -2.19
N VAL A 65 0.83 -2.17 -2.42
CA VAL A 65 1.00 -0.72 -2.40
C VAL A 65 0.29 -0.02 -3.55
N GLY A 66 0.11 -0.70 -4.69
CA GLY A 66 -0.71 -0.17 -5.77
C GLY A 66 -2.15 0.04 -5.34
N HIS A 67 -2.72 -0.94 -4.66
CA HIS A 67 -4.07 -0.83 -4.12
C HIS A 67 -4.16 0.14 -2.95
N PHE A 68 -3.10 0.24 -2.15
CA PHE A 68 -2.99 1.27 -1.14
C PHE A 68 -3.13 2.66 -1.75
N GLY A 69 -2.37 2.95 -2.78
CA GLY A 69 -2.39 4.25 -3.43
C GLY A 69 -3.73 4.56 -4.08
N ARG A 70 -4.34 3.57 -4.70
CA ARG A 70 -5.65 3.73 -5.33
C ARG A 70 -6.72 4.07 -4.30
N GLN A 71 -6.77 3.31 -3.22
CA GLN A 71 -7.76 3.53 -2.16
C GLN A 71 -7.53 4.87 -1.47
N PHE A 72 -6.27 5.22 -1.24
CA PHE A 72 -5.91 6.51 -0.67
C PHE A 72 -6.46 7.66 -1.52
N LYS A 73 -6.27 7.58 -2.82
CA LYS A 73 -6.74 8.61 -3.74
C LYS A 73 -8.26 8.71 -3.74
N GLU A 74 -8.93 7.57 -3.81
CA GLU A 74 -10.39 7.53 -3.92
C GLU A 74 -11.08 8.00 -2.63
N VAL A 75 -10.62 7.53 -1.49
CA VAL A 75 -11.25 7.85 -0.21
C VAL A 75 -10.78 9.21 0.32
N GLY A 76 -9.51 9.50 0.18
CA GLY A 76 -8.94 10.75 0.70
C GLY A 76 -9.39 12.00 -0.04
N GLY A 77 -9.56 11.90 -1.36
CA GLY A 77 -10.04 13.01 -2.17
C GLY A 77 -9.08 14.17 -2.34
N GLN A 78 -7.81 14.02 -1.93
CA GLN A 78 -6.81 15.08 -2.05
C GLN A 78 -5.71 14.73 -3.07
N GLY A 79 -5.97 13.76 -3.93
CA GLY A 79 -5.02 13.35 -4.95
C GLY A 79 -4.17 12.17 -4.55
N PRO A 80 -3.28 11.73 -5.44
CA PRO A 80 -2.45 10.55 -5.19
C PRO A 80 -1.32 10.85 -4.22
N ILE A 81 -0.78 9.79 -3.60
CA ILE A 81 0.46 9.90 -2.84
C ILE A 81 1.61 10.22 -3.79
N ALA A 82 2.71 10.73 -3.23
CA ALA A 82 3.84 11.23 -4.02
C ALA A 82 4.48 10.15 -4.88
N ARG A 83 4.62 8.95 -4.33
CA ARG A 83 5.38 7.92 -5.02
C ARG A 83 4.99 6.52 -4.57
N ILE A 84 4.93 5.61 -5.52
CA ILE A 84 4.77 4.18 -5.27
C ILE A 84 5.95 3.49 -5.93
N SER A 85 6.69 2.70 -5.16
CA SER A 85 7.82 1.93 -5.67
C SER A 85 7.54 0.44 -5.52
N CYS A 86 7.68 -0.30 -6.61
CA CYS A 86 7.46 -1.74 -6.65
C CYS A 86 8.71 -2.41 -7.20
N LYS A 87 9.11 -3.53 -6.58
CA LYS A 87 10.28 -4.28 -7.02
C LYS A 87 9.92 -5.72 -7.32
N TYR A 88 10.55 -6.28 -8.35
CA TYR A 88 10.45 -7.69 -8.75
C TYR A 88 9.10 -8.10 -9.31
N PHE A 89 8.73 -7.47 -10.43
CA PHE A 89 7.51 -7.79 -11.13
C PHE A 89 7.68 -8.41 -12.47
N ASN A 90 8.89 -8.68 -12.87
CA ASN A 90 9.22 -9.05 -14.21
C ASN A 90 8.60 -10.38 -14.68
N PHE A 91 8.03 -11.16 -13.79
CA PHE A 91 7.37 -12.40 -14.17
C PHE A 91 5.94 -12.52 -13.65
N LEU A 92 5.40 -11.45 -13.10
CA LEU A 92 4.04 -11.44 -12.59
C LEU A 92 3.13 -10.77 -13.60
N VAL A 93 2.25 -11.56 -14.19
CA VAL A 93 1.27 -11.06 -15.14
C VAL A 93 -0.11 -11.38 -14.60
N PHE A 94 -0.80 -10.38 -14.18
CA PHE A 94 -2.15 -10.51 -13.65
C PHE A 94 -3.07 -9.49 -14.29
#